data_649a32cbc2b91e1ebecd2108b66b8a85
#
_entry.id   649a32cbc2b91e1ebecd2108b66b8a85
#
_cell.length_a   1.000
_cell.length_b   1.000
_cell.length_c   1.000
_cell.angle_alpha   90.00
_cell.angle_beta   90.00
_cell.angle_gamma   90.00
#
_symmetry.space_group_name_H-M   'P 1'
#
loop_
_entity.id
_entity.type
_entity.pdbx_description
1 polymer ?
#
loop_
_entity_poly.entity_id
_entity_poly.type
_entity_poly.pdbx_seq_one_letter_code
_entity_poly.pdbx_strand_id
1 'polypeptide(L)'
;MSREENIAVFQDTCQYFEKPFFAELIQESLKNQKIIYENEKVEVASEPRFQKKAVVRVSGEKSFESAMKYRGEKVCVHNFASFTNPGGGVTKGSSAQEESLYLVSTLYPLLSDKKMRNVFHERHRRMLRDGTVNASYNDDAIYTPGVMVFKDDNRMLLLPRDQWMKLDVITLPAPNLRPNPSNIWNPELSKLLTLTDDELFAIHKKRAKRLFEIAKVEKADVLILGAFGCGAFRNSPEVVARAYEQFKYLQLTSQEEAAEYKESKQMLKEKLKELNEVLNQKLYS
;
A
#
# COMPACT_ATOMS: atom_id res chain seq x y z
N MET A 1 4.18 -12.72 15.41
CA MET A 1 3.23 -13.84 15.17
C MET A 1 3.90 -14.86 14.26
N SER A 2 3.70 -16.16 14.53
CA SER A 2 4.16 -17.25 13.65
C SER A 2 3.33 -17.28 12.34
N ARG A 3 3.79 -18.09 11.37
CA ARG A 3 3.02 -18.29 10.13
C ARG A 3 1.66 -18.93 10.39
N GLU A 4 1.63 -19.91 11.29
CA GLU A 4 0.43 -20.64 11.69
C GLU A 4 -0.58 -19.70 12.36
N GLU A 5 -0.12 -18.80 13.24
CA GLU A 5 -0.96 -17.79 13.85
C GLU A 5 -1.55 -16.84 12.81
N ASN A 6 -0.74 -16.37 11.84
CA ASN A 6 -1.22 -15.50 10.75
C ASN A 6 -2.29 -16.21 9.91
N ILE A 7 -2.11 -17.50 9.59
CA ILE A 7 -3.10 -18.29 8.85
C ILE A 7 -4.40 -18.39 9.66
N ALA A 8 -4.32 -18.69 10.97
CA ALA A 8 -5.49 -18.78 11.82
C ALA A 8 -6.26 -17.44 11.90
N VAL A 9 -5.55 -16.34 12.08
CA VAL A 9 -6.16 -14.99 12.07
C VAL A 9 -6.82 -14.68 10.72
N PHE A 10 -6.17 -15.04 9.62
CA PHE A 10 -6.74 -14.84 8.28
C PHE A 10 -8.02 -15.64 8.08
N GLN A 11 -8.02 -16.93 8.48
CA GLN A 11 -9.20 -17.79 8.42
C GLN A 11 -10.35 -17.25 9.27
N ASP A 12 -10.06 -16.79 10.49
CA ASP A 12 -11.05 -16.14 11.34
C ASP A 12 -11.59 -14.85 10.69
N THR A 13 -10.74 -14.04 10.08
CA THR A 13 -11.16 -12.84 9.33
C THR A 13 -12.09 -13.19 8.17
N CYS A 14 -11.81 -14.25 7.42
CA CYS A 14 -12.63 -14.70 6.31
C CYS A 14 -14.06 -15.10 6.72
N GLN A 15 -14.26 -15.62 7.93
CA GLN A 15 -15.60 -15.99 8.43
C GLN A 15 -16.55 -14.79 8.56
N TYR A 16 -16.02 -13.57 8.67
CA TYR A 16 -16.83 -12.36 8.74
C TYR A 16 -17.41 -11.99 7.37
N PHE A 17 -16.77 -12.33 6.27
CA PHE A 17 -17.17 -11.89 4.92
C PHE A 17 -18.54 -12.44 4.50
N GLU A 18 -18.95 -13.58 5.04
CA GLU A 18 -20.24 -14.23 4.77
C GLU A 18 -21.39 -13.64 5.62
N LYS A 19 -21.09 -12.88 6.68
CA LYS A 19 -22.11 -12.24 7.51
C LYS A 19 -22.81 -11.15 6.70
N PRO A 20 -24.17 -11.04 6.76
CA PRO A 20 -24.95 -10.12 5.92
C PRO A 20 -24.40 -8.69 5.89
N PHE A 21 -24.08 -8.12 7.03
CA PHE A 21 -23.51 -6.77 7.14
C PHE A 21 -22.21 -6.61 6.32
N PHE A 22 -21.28 -7.57 6.39
CA PHE A 22 -20.03 -7.49 5.65
C PHE A 22 -20.23 -7.80 4.16
N ALA A 23 -21.12 -8.74 3.83
CA ALA A 23 -21.44 -9.07 2.45
C ALA A 23 -21.99 -7.85 1.68
N GLU A 24 -22.90 -7.08 2.29
CA GLU A 24 -23.42 -5.84 1.73
C GLU A 24 -22.33 -4.80 1.50
N LEU A 25 -21.46 -4.58 2.51
CA LEU A 25 -20.32 -3.66 2.39
C LEU A 25 -19.35 -4.06 1.27
N ILE A 26 -19.06 -5.34 1.17
CA ILE A 26 -18.17 -5.88 0.13
C ILE A 26 -18.78 -5.64 -1.25
N GLN A 27 -20.07 -5.90 -1.43
CA GLN A 27 -20.77 -5.66 -2.70
C GLN A 27 -20.79 -4.17 -3.06
N GLU A 28 -21.04 -3.28 -2.11
CA GLU A 28 -20.96 -1.83 -2.31
C GLU A 28 -19.57 -1.39 -2.78
N SER A 29 -18.51 -1.87 -2.10
CA SER A 29 -17.13 -1.57 -2.45
C SER A 29 -16.77 -2.10 -3.84
N LEU A 30 -17.12 -3.35 -4.16
CA LEU A 30 -16.86 -3.96 -5.47
C LEU A 30 -17.53 -3.19 -6.62
N LYS A 31 -18.74 -2.68 -6.39
CA LYS A 31 -19.47 -1.87 -7.40
C LYS A 31 -18.74 -0.56 -7.71
N ASN A 32 -18.09 0.03 -6.72
CA ASN A 32 -17.43 1.34 -6.82
C ASN A 32 -15.92 1.23 -7.01
N GLN A 33 -15.35 0.02 -7.02
CA GLN A 33 -13.93 -0.23 -7.22
C GLN A 33 -13.51 0.13 -8.64
N LYS A 34 -12.34 0.78 -8.78
CA LYS A 34 -11.81 1.26 -10.05
C LYS A 34 -10.42 0.70 -10.30
N ILE A 35 -10.13 0.36 -11.57
CA ILE A 35 -8.76 0.18 -12.05
C ILE A 35 -8.38 1.45 -12.79
N ILE A 36 -7.16 1.90 -12.55
CA ILE A 36 -6.58 3.07 -13.18
C ILE A 36 -5.31 2.59 -13.87
N TYR A 37 -5.39 2.39 -15.19
CA TYR A 37 -4.28 1.87 -15.97
C TYR A 37 -3.15 2.90 -16.10
N GLU A 38 -1.92 2.43 -16.28
CA GLU A 38 -0.71 3.27 -16.37
C GLU A 38 -0.82 4.40 -17.40
N ASN A 39 -1.44 4.12 -18.54
CA ASN A 39 -1.63 5.08 -19.63
C ASN A 39 -2.86 6.00 -19.44
N GLU A 40 -3.67 5.77 -18.41
CA GLU A 40 -4.80 6.64 -18.09
C GLU A 40 -4.32 7.87 -17.36
N LYS A 41 -4.68 9.04 -17.88
CA LYS A 41 -4.45 10.30 -17.21
C LYS A 41 -5.46 10.48 -16.09
N VAL A 42 -4.96 10.69 -14.89
CA VAL A 42 -5.80 11.06 -13.75
C VAL A 42 -6.10 12.56 -13.84
N GLU A 43 -7.33 12.90 -14.16
CA GLU A 43 -7.76 14.31 -14.28
C GLU A 43 -8.01 14.89 -12.90
N VAL A 44 -7.05 15.66 -12.44
CA VAL A 44 -7.13 16.37 -11.16
C VAL A 44 -7.71 17.76 -11.39
N ALA A 45 -8.75 18.13 -10.64
CA ALA A 45 -9.31 19.47 -10.69
C ALA A 45 -8.22 20.53 -10.39
N SER A 46 -8.24 21.63 -11.14
CA SER A 46 -7.29 22.72 -10.99
C SER A 46 -7.46 23.48 -9.67
N GLU A 47 -8.69 23.55 -9.18
CA GLU A 47 -9.01 24.24 -7.94
C GLU A 47 -8.58 23.41 -6.72
N PRO A 48 -7.85 24.00 -5.78
CA PRO A 48 -7.48 23.32 -4.55
C PRO A 48 -8.71 23.12 -3.65
N ARG A 49 -8.94 21.88 -3.19
CA ARG A 49 -10.05 21.56 -2.26
C ARG A 49 -9.84 22.20 -0.88
N PHE A 50 -8.59 22.38 -0.48
CA PHE A 50 -8.22 22.94 0.82
C PHE A 50 -7.45 24.25 0.63
N GLN A 51 -7.78 25.25 1.45
CA GLN A 51 -7.04 26.53 1.48
C GLN A 51 -5.68 26.39 2.18
N LYS A 52 -5.58 25.46 3.12
CA LYS A 52 -4.34 25.14 3.84
C LYS A 52 -3.59 24.01 3.17
N LYS A 53 -2.29 24.00 3.38
CA LYS A 53 -1.39 22.96 2.90
C LYS A 53 -1.55 21.68 3.69
N ALA A 54 -1.18 20.57 3.05
CA ALA A 54 -1.12 19.28 3.73
C ALA A 54 -0.05 19.29 4.82
N VAL A 55 -0.41 18.79 5.99
CA VAL A 55 0.54 18.54 7.08
C VAL A 55 1.12 17.14 6.88
N VAL A 56 2.44 17.02 6.88
CA VAL A 56 3.13 15.74 6.81
C VAL A 56 3.49 15.32 8.22
N ARG A 57 3.04 14.12 8.62
CA ARG A 57 3.38 13.49 9.90
C ARG A 57 4.07 12.17 9.65
N VAL A 58 5.07 11.84 10.47
CA VAL A 58 5.79 10.57 10.43
C VAL A 58 5.55 9.84 11.74
N SER A 59 5.21 8.56 11.66
CA SER A 59 5.02 7.70 12.83
C SER A 59 5.66 6.33 12.60
N GLY A 60 5.89 5.59 13.67
CA GLY A 60 6.34 4.19 13.62
C GLY A 60 5.21 3.17 13.58
N GLU A 61 3.98 3.61 13.34
CA GLU A 61 2.78 2.79 13.39
C GLU A 61 2.56 2.01 12.10
N LYS A 62 1.79 0.94 12.20
CA LYS A 62 1.28 0.24 11.03
C LYS A 62 0.25 1.10 10.28
N SER A 63 0.00 0.76 9.01
CA SER A 63 -0.82 1.59 8.13
C SER A 63 -2.23 1.81 8.63
N PHE A 64 -2.94 0.75 9.08
CA PHE A 64 -4.30 0.91 9.59
C PHE A 64 -4.33 1.47 11.02
N GLU A 65 -3.35 1.14 11.85
CA GLU A 65 -3.21 1.78 13.17
C GLU A 65 -3.10 3.30 13.04
N SER A 66 -2.26 3.78 12.12
CA SER A 66 -2.15 5.22 11.83
C SER A 66 -3.45 5.78 11.26
N ALA A 67 -4.10 5.07 10.33
CA ALA A 67 -5.35 5.49 9.72
C ALA A 67 -6.48 5.67 10.74
N MET A 68 -6.56 4.78 11.73
CA MET A 68 -7.61 4.79 12.76
C MET A 68 -7.62 6.07 13.64
N LYS A 69 -6.56 6.85 13.63
CA LYS A 69 -6.48 8.14 14.34
C LYS A 69 -7.28 9.25 13.66
N TYR A 70 -7.62 9.08 12.40
CA TYR A 70 -8.31 10.09 11.57
C TYR A 70 -9.78 9.74 11.36
N ARG A 71 -10.45 9.27 12.42
CA ARG A 71 -11.89 9.00 12.38
C ARG A 71 -12.69 10.26 12.05
N GLY A 72 -13.65 10.13 11.15
CA GLY A 72 -14.45 11.25 10.65
C GLY A 72 -13.89 11.91 9.40
N GLU A 73 -12.63 11.64 9.04
CA GLU A 73 -12.02 12.10 7.81
C GLU A 73 -12.13 11.01 6.72
N LYS A 74 -12.05 11.41 5.46
CA LYS A 74 -11.92 10.47 4.36
C LYS A 74 -10.47 10.02 4.23
N VAL A 75 -10.17 8.88 4.85
CA VAL A 75 -8.82 8.32 4.88
C VAL A 75 -8.60 7.39 3.70
N CYS A 76 -7.47 7.56 3.01
CA CYS A 76 -6.99 6.66 1.98
C CYS A 76 -5.65 6.05 2.39
N VAL A 77 -5.50 4.73 2.28
CA VAL A 77 -4.30 3.99 2.65
C VAL A 77 -3.65 3.37 1.43
N HIS A 78 -2.33 3.49 1.31
CA HIS A 78 -1.58 2.82 0.27
C HIS A 78 -1.29 1.36 0.65
N ASN A 79 -1.74 0.42 -0.18
CA ASN A 79 -1.41 -1.01 -0.11
C ASN A 79 -0.20 -1.31 -0.99
N PHE A 80 0.89 -1.83 -0.40
CA PHE A 80 2.14 -2.21 -1.09
C PHE A 80 2.00 -3.59 -1.72
N ALA A 81 1.23 -3.63 -2.79
CA ALA A 81 0.65 -4.85 -3.31
C ALA A 81 1.61 -5.78 -4.05
N SER A 82 1.25 -7.04 -4.07
CA SER A 82 1.74 -7.98 -5.06
C SER A 82 1.16 -7.66 -6.44
N PHE A 83 2.02 -7.61 -7.44
CA PHE A 83 1.62 -7.38 -8.84
C PHE A 83 0.79 -8.53 -9.43
N THR A 84 1.03 -9.74 -8.97
CA THR A 84 0.50 -10.96 -9.60
C THR A 84 -0.42 -11.79 -8.72
N ASN A 85 -0.46 -11.53 -7.41
CA ASN A 85 -1.21 -12.37 -6.49
C ASN A 85 -2.01 -11.54 -5.49
N PRO A 86 -3.35 -11.55 -5.55
CA PRO A 86 -4.15 -10.79 -4.59
C PRO A 86 -3.88 -11.30 -3.18
N GLY A 87 -3.49 -10.40 -2.30
CA GLY A 87 -3.16 -10.74 -0.92
C GLY A 87 -1.77 -11.29 -0.70
N GLY A 88 -0.89 -11.22 -1.72
CA GLY A 88 0.49 -11.66 -1.56
C GLY A 88 0.57 -13.12 -1.09
N GLY A 89 1.15 -13.32 0.07
CA GLY A 89 1.30 -14.63 0.73
C GLY A 89 0.41 -14.82 1.96
N VAL A 90 -0.70 -14.08 2.13
CA VAL A 90 -1.56 -14.13 3.33
C VAL A 90 -2.07 -15.54 3.63
N THR A 91 -2.46 -16.30 2.62
CA THR A 91 -2.91 -17.70 2.77
C THR A 91 -1.81 -18.66 3.23
N LYS A 92 -0.56 -18.22 3.18
CA LYS A 92 0.64 -18.97 3.62
C LYS A 92 1.26 -18.36 4.88
N GLY A 93 0.57 -17.43 5.53
CA GLY A 93 0.99 -16.83 6.78
C GLY A 93 2.12 -15.78 6.64
N SER A 94 2.33 -15.24 5.45
CA SER A 94 3.23 -14.08 5.29
C SER A 94 2.72 -12.86 6.06
N SER A 95 3.63 -11.94 6.42
CA SER A 95 3.38 -10.82 7.34
C SER A 95 3.91 -9.47 6.85
N ALA A 96 4.06 -9.27 5.53
CA ALA A 96 4.39 -7.96 5.00
C ALA A 96 3.19 -7.00 5.12
N GLN A 97 3.37 -5.73 4.74
CA GLN A 97 2.34 -4.70 4.89
C GLN A 97 1.02 -5.11 4.20
N GLU A 98 1.08 -5.61 2.97
CA GLU A 98 -0.11 -6.08 2.25
C GLU A 98 -0.86 -7.14 3.05
N GLU A 99 -0.16 -8.20 3.51
CA GLU A 99 -0.78 -9.27 4.27
C GLU A 99 -1.39 -8.78 5.59
N SER A 100 -0.72 -7.85 6.29
CA SER A 100 -1.25 -7.26 7.52
C SER A 100 -2.60 -6.58 7.31
N LEU A 101 -2.79 -5.88 6.19
CA LEU A 101 -4.06 -5.23 5.88
C LEU A 101 -5.20 -6.25 5.71
N TYR A 102 -4.92 -7.42 5.15
CA TYR A 102 -5.93 -8.47 4.95
C TYR A 102 -6.32 -9.20 6.24
N LEU A 103 -5.43 -9.26 7.22
CA LEU A 103 -5.72 -9.90 8.50
C LEU A 103 -6.80 -9.16 9.31
N VAL A 104 -7.00 -7.87 9.05
CA VAL A 104 -7.80 -7.00 9.93
C VAL A 104 -8.95 -6.27 9.24
N SER A 105 -9.17 -6.54 7.93
CA SER A 105 -10.14 -5.78 7.13
C SER A 105 -10.86 -6.61 6.07
N THR A 106 -11.80 -5.98 5.37
CA THR A 106 -12.51 -6.55 4.21
C THR A 106 -11.73 -6.43 2.90
N LEU A 107 -10.45 -6.10 2.91
CA LEU A 107 -9.70 -5.83 1.67
C LEU A 107 -9.50 -7.10 0.82
N TYR A 108 -9.34 -8.29 1.45
CA TYR A 108 -9.06 -9.52 0.71
C TYR A 108 -10.16 -9.91 -0.30
N PRO A 109 -11.45 -10.01 0.04
CA PRO A 109 -12.50 -10.35 -0.91
C PRO A 109 -12.63 -9.32 -2.04
N LEU A 110 -12.23 -8.06 -1.80
CA LEU A 110 -12.28 -6.99 -2.79
C LEU A 110 -11.19 -7.13 -3.87
N LEU A 111 -9.99 -7.55 -3.50
CA LEU A 111 -8.88 -7.72 -4.45
C LEU A 111 -8.82 -9.14 -5.04
N SER A 112 -9.36 -10.14 -4.34
CA SER A 112 -9.46 -11.53 -4.82
C SER A 112 -10.74 -11.81 -5.60
N ASP A 113 -11.64 -10.84 -5.76
CA ASP A 113 -12.83 -10.96 -6.63
C ASP A 113 -12.45 -11.42 -8.04
N LYS A 114 -13.30 -12.24 -8.65
CA LYS A 114 -13.01 -12.85 -9.96
C LYS A 114 -12.75 -11.81 -11.05
N LYS A 115 -13.55 -10.73 -11.09
CA LYS A 115 -13.39 -9.66 -12.09
C LYS A 115 -12.05 -8.96 -11.86
N MET A 116 -11.77 -8.52 -10.61
CA MET A 116 -10.54 -7.83 -10.25
C MET A 116 -9.30 -8.69 -10.49
N ARG A 117 -9.34 -9.97 -10.11
CA ARG A 117 -8.27 -10.92 -10.39
C ARG A 117 -7.96 -11.00 -11.88
N ASN A 118 -8.97 -11.10 -12.75
CA ASN A 118 -8.77 -11.24 -14.19
C ASN A 118 -8.19 -9.96 -14.82
N VAL A 119 -8.72 -8.78 -14.46
CA VAL A 119 -8.36 -7.52 -15.12
C VAL A 119 -7.08 -6.91 -14.58
N PHE A 120 -6.65 -7.28 -13.37
CA PHE A 120 -5.39 -6.81 -12.77
C PHE A 120 -4.37 -7.94 -12.66
N HIS A 121 -4.53 -8.90 -11.77
CA HIS A 121 -3.48 -9.88 -11.46
C HIS A 121 -3.16 -10.84 -12.62
N GLU A 122 -4.17 -11.43 -13.27
CA GLU A 122 -3.94 -12.34 -14.41
C GLU A 122 -3.42 -11.60 -15.64
N ARG A 123 -3.86 -10.36 -15.85
CA ARG A 123 -3.31 -9.49 -16.89
C ARG A 123 -1.82 -9.25 -16.64
N HIS A 124 -1.43 -8.92 -15.43
CA HIS A 124 -0.03 -8.68 -15.07
C HIS A 124 0.83 -9.95 -15.13
N ARG A 125 0.29 -11.12 -14.79
CA ARG A 125 0.96 -12.41 -14.99
C ARG A 125 1.27 -12.65 -16.47
N ARG A 126 0.32 -12.34 -17.36
CA ARG A 126 0.56 -12.45 -18.81
C ARG A 126 1.64 -11.49 -19.26
N MET A 127 1.57 -10.22 -18.86
CA MET A 127 2.56 -9.19 -19.22
C MET A 127 3.99 -9.52 -18.77
N LEU A 128 4.13 -10.16 -17.61
CA LEU A 128 5.44 -10.66 -17.15
C LEU A 128 5.92 -11.85 -17.96
N ARG A 129 5.02 -12.76 -18.31
CA ARG A 129 5.33 -13.98 -19.05
C ARG A 129 5.71 -13.71 -20.52
N ASP A 130 5.04 -12.74 -21.14
CA ASP A 130 5.32 -12.33 -22.53
C ASP A 130 6.41 -11.25 -22.65
N GLY A 131 6.97 -10.80 -21.51
CA GLY A 131 8.03 -9.81 -21.46
C GLY A 131 7.59 -8.37 -21.71
N THR A 132 6.29 -8.09 -21.76
CA THR A 132 5.75 -6.72 -21.90
C THR A 132 6.16 -5.82 -20.71
N VAL A 133 6.28 -6.41 -19.53
CA VAL A 133 6.82 -5.77 -18.32
C VAL A 133 7.90 -6.66 -17.71
N ASN A 134 8.82 -6.06 -16.97
CA ASN A 134 9.82 -6.74 -16.16
C ASN A 134 9.51 -6.60 -14.66
N ALA A 135 10.46 -6.95 -13.78
CA ALA A 135 10.29 -6.86 -12.34
C ALA A 135 10.17 -5.42 -11.79
N SER A 136 10.35 -4.37 -12.60
CA SER A 136 9.99 -3.01 -12.20
C SER A 136 8.47 -2.81 -12.17
N TYR A 137 7.72 -3.67 -12.85
CA TYR A 137 6.28 -3.62 -13.04
C TYR A 137 5.82 -2.35 -13.79
N ASN A 138 4.52 -2.13 -13.85
CA ASN A 138 3.93 -0.91 -14.39
C ASN A 138 3.22 -0.12 -13.27
N ASP A 139 2.60 1.00 -13.64
CA ASP A 139 1.94 1.91 -12.69
C ASP A 139 0.41 1.73 -12.67
N ASP A 140 -0.09 0.56 -13.07
CA ASP A 140 -1.50 0.22 -12.90
C ASP A 140 -1.85 0.21 -11.41
N ALA A 141 -2.96 0.84 -11.06
CA ALA A 141 -3.42 0.95 -9.68
C ALA A 141 -4.88 0.50 -9.54
N ILE A 142 -5.25 0.05 -8.35
CA ILE A 142 -6.65 -0.19 -7.99
C ILE A 142 -7.03 0.78 -6.90
N TYR A 143 -8.12 1.52 -7.10
CA TYR A 143 -8.78 2.25 -6.03
C TYR A 143 -9.95 1.43 -5.51
N THR A 144 -9.93 1.15 -4.21
CA THR A 144 -10.95 0.35 -3.51
C THR A 144 -11.57 1.20 -2.40
N PRO A 145 -12.80 1.75 -2.59
CA PRO A 145 -13.48 2.52 -1.55
C PRO A 145 -14.14 1.61 -0.52
N GLY A 146 -14.32 2.14 0.67
CA GLY A 146 -15.18 1.56 1.70
C GLY A 146 -14.67 0.26 2.33
N VAL A 147 -13.38 0.04 2.36
CA VAL A 147 -12.75 -1.08 3.09
C VAL A 147 -13.04 -0.93 4.58
N MET A 148 -13.65 -1.94 5.18
CA MET A 148 -13.95 -1.96 6.62
C MET A 148 -12.77 -2.54 7.39
N VAL A 149 -12.15 -1.74 8.26
CA VAL A 149 -11.21 -2.21 9.29
C VAL A 149 -12.02 -2.53 10.54
N PHE A 150 -11.95 -3.79 11.00
CA PHE A 150 -12.77 -4.29 12.10
C PHE A 150 -11.99 -5.06 13.17
N LYS A 151 -10.68 -5.25 12.96
CA LYS A 151 -9.75 -5.81 13.94
C LYS A 151 -8.61 -4.84 14.23
N ASP A 152 -8.06 -4.95 15.43
CA ASP A 152 -6.85 -4.24 15.83
C ASP A 152 -5.63 -4.70 15.05
N ASP A 153 -4.87 -3.77 14.45
CA ASP A 153 -3.73 -4.08 13.56
C ASP A 153 -2.49 -4.62 14.32
N ASN A 154 -2.45 -4.46 15.64
CA ASN A 154 -1.35 -4.96 16.47
C ASN A 154 -1.68 -6.30 17.13
N ARG A 155 -2.89 -6.41 17.70
CA ARG A 155 -3.34 -7.58 18.44
C ARG A 155 -4.11 -8.57 17.59
N MET A 156 -4.54 -8.19 16.39
CA MET A 156 -5.38 -8.99 15.48
C MET A 156 -6.73 -9.41 16.10
N LEU A 157 -7.17 -8.72 17.14
CA LEU A 157 -8.41 -8.98 17.84
C LEU A 157 -9.55 -8.14 17.26
N LEU A 158 -10.77 -8.67 17.34
CA LEU A 158 -11.97 -7.95 16.94
C LEU A 158 -12.12 -6.67 17.78
N LEU A 159 -12.30 -5.54 17.11
CA LEU A 159 -12.60 -4.27 17.74
C LEU A 159 -14.07 -4.19 18.17
N PRO A 160 -14.42 -3.43 19.22
CA PRO A 160 -15.78 -2.99 19.47
C PRO A 160 -16.40 -2.36 18.21
N ARG A 161 -17.69 -2.57 17.98
CA ARG A 161 -18.33 -2.16 16.73
C ARG A 161 -18.29 -0.65 16.48
N ASP A 162 -18.34 0.14 17.51
CA ASP A 162 -18.19 1.61 17.47
C ASP A 162 -16.76 2.06 17.10
N GLN A 163 -15.80 1.14 17.18
CA GLN A 163 -14.41 1.37 16.76
C GLN A 163 -14.12 0.88 15.34
N TRP A 164 -15.06 0.25 14.66
CA TRP A 164 -14.86 -0.11 13.25
C TRP A 164 -14.78 1.15 12.38
N MET A 165 -13.97 1.09 11.31
CA MET A 165 -13.77 2.25 10.46
C MET A 165 -13.77 1.85 8.98
N LYS A 166 -14.57 2.57 8.18
CA LYS A 166 -14.46 2.52 6.72
C LYS A 166 -13.36 3.47 6.26
N LEU A 167 -12.53 2.99 5.34
CA LEU A 167 -11.51 3.80 4.68
C LEU A 167 -11.34 3.33 3.23
N ASP A 168 -10.60 4.11 2.45
CA ASP A 168 -10.30 3.76 1.06
C ASP A 168 -8.88 3.21 0.95
N VAL A 169 -8.64 2.37 -0.05
CA VAL A 169 -7.32 1.79 -0.29
C VAL A 169 -6.89 2.02 -1.74
N ILE A 170 -5.67 2.53 -1.94
CA ILE A 170 -5.01 2.54 -3.24
C ILE A 170 -4.00 1.39 -3.27
N THR A 171 -4.22 0.44 -4.14
CA THR A 171 -3.35 -0.72 -4.34
C THR A 171 -2.42 -0.43 -5.51
N LEU A 172 -1.12 -0.38 -5.26
CA LEU A 172 -0.08 -0.12 -6.25
C LEU A 172 1.19 -0.91 -5.88
N PRO A 173 1.79 -1.68 -6.80
CA PRO A 173 2.99 -2.48 -6.52
C PRO A 173 4.27 -1.65 -6.61
N ALA A 174 5.28 -2.02 -5.81
CA ALA A 174 6.64 -1.49 -5.91
C ALA A 174 7.49 -2.31 -6.89
N PRO A 175 8.61 -1.78 -7.43
CA PRO A 175 9.60 -2.58 -8.14
C PRO A 175 10.10 -3.74 -7.28
N ASN A 176 10.27 -4.91 -7.88
CA ASN A 176 10.75 -6.09 -7.18
C ASN A 176 12.25 -6.28 -7.43
N LEU A 177 13.07 -5.80 -6.51
CA LEU A 177 14.54 -5.83 -6.59
C LEU A 177 15.14 -7.04 -5.86
N ARG A 178 14.35 -8.07 -5.55
CA ARG A 178 14.88 -9.30 -4.93
C ARG A 178 15.86 -9.99 -5.86
N PRO A 179 16.91 -10.63 -5.33
CA PRO A 179 17.83 -11.43 -6.13
C PRO A 179 17.15 -12.53 -6.96
N ASN A 180 16.09 -13.12 -6.37
CA ASN A 180 15.24 -14.13 -7.03
C ASN A 180 13.80 -13.64 -7.07
N PRO A 181 13.43 -12.80 -8.05
CA PRO A 181 12.08 -12.25 -8.16
C PRO A 181 11.05 -13.28 -8.60
N SER A 182 11.49 -14.43 -9.15
CA SER A 182 10.62 -15.53 -9.59
C SER A 182 9.80 -16.11 -8.45
N ASN A 183 8.63 -16.59 -8.78
CA ASN A 183 7.77 -17.37 -7.91
C ASN A 183 7.01 -18.44 -8.71
N ILE A 184 6.22 -19.29 -8.04
CA ILE A 184 5.47 -20.36 -8.72
C ILE A 184 4.49 -19.87 -9.80
N TRP A 185 4.09 -18.60 -9.73
CA TRP A 185 3.18 -17.97 -10.68
C TRP A 185 3.89 -17.31 -11.87
N ASN A 186 5.17 -16.96 -11.68
CA ASN A 186 6.04 -16.34 -12.66
C ASN A 186 7.46 -16.92 -12.58
N PRO A 187 7.64 -18.17 -12.99
CA PRO A 187 8.95 -18.85 -12.92
C PRO A 187 9.99 -18.20 -13.84
N GLU A 188 9.56 -17.48 -14.85
CA GLU A 188 10.44 -16.86 -15.86
C GLU A 188 11.04 -15.52 -15.42
N LEU A 189 10.58 -14.92 -14.31
CA LEU A 189 11.20 -13.74 -13.69
C LEU A 189 12.55 -14.06 -13.02
N SER A 190 13.35 -14.93 -13.63
CA SER A 190 14.63 -15.38 -13.05
C SER A 190 15.74 -14.32 -13.11
N LYS A 191 15.54 -13.21 -13.82
CA LYS A 191 16.55 -12.17 -13.95
C LYS A 191 16.40 -11.13 -12.86
N LEU A 192 17.49 -10.96 -12.09
CA LEU A 192 17.64 -9.84 -11.18
C LEU A 192 17.45 -8.52 -11.94
N LEU A 193 16.54 -7.70 -11.46
CA LEU A 193 16.42 -6.32 -11.92
C LEU A 193 17.43 -5.48 -11.14
N THR A 194 18.39 -4.93 -11.86
CA THR A 194 19.35 -3.96 -11.31
C THR A 194 18.94 -2.56 -11.77
N LEU A 195 18.72 -1.68 -10.83
CA LEU A 195 18.42 -0.26 -11.07
C LEU A 195 19.44 0.59 -10.32
N THR A 196 19.87 1.67 -10.94
CA THR A 196 20.56 2.75 -10.24
C THR A 196 19.59 3.47 -9.31
N ASP A 197 20.12 4.21 -8.32
CA ASP A 197 19.29 5.01 -7.41
C ASP A 197 18.46 6.07 -8.16
N ASP A 198 18.96 6.61 -9.26
CA ASP A 198 18.24 7.59 -10.07
C ASP A 198 17.10 6.95 -10.89
N GLU A 199 17.31 5.77 -11.45
CA GLU A 199 16.23 5.00 -12.10
C GLU A 199 15.15 4.60 -11.10
N LEU A 200 15.54 4.08 -9.95
CA LEU A 200 14.62 3.74 -8.86
C LEU A 200 13.86 4.96 -8.36
N PHE A 201 14.55 6.10 -8.21
CA PHE A 201 13.95 7.37 -7.85
C PHE A 201 12.91 7.83 -8.87
N ALA A 202 13.22 7.73 -10.17
CA ALA A 202 12.28 8.12 -11.23
C ALA A 202 10.99 7.29 -11.17
N ILE A 203 11.10 5.95 -10.94
CA ILE A 203 9.94 5.07 -10.79
C ILE A 203 9.13 5.46 -9.56
N HIS A 204 9.76 5.60 -8.40
CA HIS A 204 9.05 5.95 -7.16
C HIS A 204 8.42 7.34 -7.22
N LYS A 205 9.09 8.31 -7.85
CA LYS A 205 8.53 9.65 -8.09
C LYS A 205 7.26 9.58 -8.94
N LYS A 206 7.27 8.80 -10.02
CA LYS A 206 6.09 8.61 -10.89
C LYS A 206 4.94 7.96 -10.11
N ARG A 207 5.21 6.93 -9.32
CA ARG A 207 4.22 6.24 -8.48
C ARG A 207 3.69 7.10 -7.34
N ALA A 208 4.56 7.84 -6.68
CA ALA A 208 4.15 8.81 -5.67
C ALA A 208 3.19 9.84 -6.27
N LYS A 209 3.54 10.45 -7.41
CA LYS A 209 2.64 11.37 -8.12
C LYS A 209 1.26 10.74 -8.35
N ARG A 210 1.23 9.52 -8.87
CA ARG A 210 -0.02 8.79 -9.15
C ARG A 210 -0.86 8.55 -7.89
N LEU A 211 -0.23 8.17 -6.77
CA LEU A 211 -0.92 8.02 -5.49
C LEU A 211 -1.59 9.32 -5.03
N PHE A 212 -0.87 10.43 -5.11
CA PHE A 212 -1.41 11.76 -4.76
C PHE A 212 -2.54 12.20 -5.70
N GLU A 213 -2.41 11.96 -7.01
CA GLU A 213 -3.43 12.29 -7.99
C GLU A 213 -4.71 11.49 -7.76
N ILE A 214 -4.61 10.17 -7.54
CA ILE A 214 -5.76 9.32 -7.23
C ILE A 214 -6.42 9.78 -5.92
N ALA A 215 -5.65 9.96 -4.85
CA ALA A 215 -6.17 10.41 -3.57
C ALA A 215 -6.89 11.77 -3.68
N LYS A 216 -6.36 12.69 -4.49
CA LYS A 216 -6.96 14.01 -4.74
C LYS A 216 -8.29 13.90 -5.51
N VAL A 217 -8.34 13.12 -6.58
CA VAL A 217 -9.56 12.89 -7.38
C VAL A 217 -10.64 12.20 -6.53
N GLU A 218 -10.26 11.25 -5.72
CA GLU A 218 -11.17 10.54 -4.82
C GLU A 218 -11.46 11.32 -3.53
N LYS A 219 -10.99 12.57 -3.44
CA LYS A 219 -11.27 13.51 -2.35
C LYS A 219 -10.86 12.99 -0.97
N ALA A 220 -9.73 12.30 -0.87
CA ALA A 220 -9.17 11.93 0.43
C ALA A 220 -8.77 13.18 1.24
N ASP A 221 -9.06 13.17 2.53
CA ASP A 221 -8.63 14.19 3.49
C ASP A 221 -7.26 13.82 4.05
N VAL A 222 -7.02 12.52 4.21
CA VAL A 222 -5.79 11.95 4.75
C VAL A 222 -5.29 10.84 3.83
N LEU A 223 -4.00 10.86 3.51
CA LEU A 223 -3.33 9.80 2.75
C LEU A 223 -2.24 9.17 3.62
N ILE A 224 -2.40 7.88 3.92
CA ILE A 224 -1.42 7.09 4.66
C ILE A 224 -0.49 6.40 3.67
N LEU A 225 0.78 6.76 3.74
CA LEU A 225 1.88 6.20 2.96
C LEU A 225 2.81 5.40 3.88
N GLY A 226 3.88 4.83 3.34
CA GLY A 226 4.88 4.12 4.13
C GLY A 226 6.13 3.76 3.34
N ALA A 227 6.96 2.86 3.87
CA ALA A 227 8.22 2.40 3.26
C ALA A 227 7.95 1.48 2.06
N PHE A 228 7.46 2.04 0.98
CA PHE A 228 6.97 1.37 -0.23
C PHE A 228 8.03 0.50 -0.90
N GLY A 229 7.83 -0.82 -0.83
CA GLY A 229 8.74 -1.80 -1.40
C GLY A 229 10.06 -2.00 -0.62
N CYS A 230 10.30 -1.29 0.49
CA CYS A 230 11.57 -1.36 1.23
C CYS A 230 11.76 -2.68 1.99
N GLY A 231 10.70 -3.41 2.26
CA GLY A 231 10.76 -4.72 2.90
C GLY A 231 11.10 -5.84 1.91
N ALA A 232 10.13 -6.70 1.61
CA ALA A 232 10.30 -7.89 0.77
C ALA A 232 10.87 -7.59 -0.63
N PHE A 233 10.62 -6.42 -1.20
CA PHE A 233 11.09 -6.05 -2.55
C PHE A 233 12.42 -5.31 -2.58
N ARG A 234 13.04 -5.04 -1.41
CA ARG A 234 14.40 -4.50 -1.26
C ARG A 234 14.67 -3.15 -1.94
N ASN A 235 13.65 -2.30 -2.04
CA ASN A 235 13.86 -0.94 -2.50
C ASN A 235 14.61 -0.12 -1.45
N SER A 236 15.47 0.83 -1.88
CA SER A 236 16.19 1.73 -0.96
C SER A 236 15.21 2.66 -0.24
N PRO A 237 15.16 2.63 1.10
CA PRO A 237 14.31 3.53 1.87
C PRO A 237 14.62 5.02 1.64
N GLU A 238 15.89 5.36 1.46
CA GLU A 238 16.35 6.72 1.18
C GLU A 238 15.80 7.23 -0.15
N VAL A 239 15.81 6.38 -1.17
CA VAL A 239 15.28 6.70 -2.51
C VAL A 239 13.78 6.89 -2.45
N VAL A 240 13.05 6.02 -1.74
CA VAL A 240 11.60 6.11 -1.57
C VAL A 240 11.21 7.38 -0.82
N ALA A 241 11.90 7.69 0.29
CA ALA A 241 11.67 8.91 1.06
C ALA A 241 11.92 10.18 0.21
N ARG A 242 13.02 10.20 -0.55
CA ARG A 242 13.34 11.29 -1.47
C ARG A 242 12.25 11.47 -2.55
N ALA A 243 11.66 10.39 -3.03
CA ALA A 243 10.58 10.44 -4.02
C ALA A 243 9.31 11.06 -3.44
N TYR A 244 8.93 10.69 -2.21
CA TYR A 244 7.78 11.30 -1.54
C TYR A 244 8.02 12.78 -1.19
N GLU A 245 9.23 13.16 -0.84
CA GLU A 245 9.59 14.57 -0.59
C GLU A 245 9.28 15.50 -1.76
N GLN A 246 9.36 15.02 -3.00
CA GLN A 246 9.06 15.84 -4.18
C GLN A 246 7.62 16.35 -4.20
N PHE A 247 6.68 15.65 -3.57
CA PHE A 247 5.26 16.01 -3.54
C PHE A 247 4.87 16.86 -2.33
N LYS A 248 5.80 17.07 -1.42
CA LYS A 248 5.68 17.95 -0.28
C LYS A 248 5.67 19.44 -0.64
N TYR A 249 6.28 19.82 -1.74
CA TYR A 249 6.38 21.21 -2.21
C TYR A 249 5.06 21.81 -2.72
N LEU A 250 3.95 21.21 -2.38
CA LEU A 250 2.70 21.95 -2.33
C LEU A 250 2.73 22.90 -1.10
N GLN A 251 3.88 23.60 -0.99
CA GLN A 251 4.12 24.83 -0.22
C GLN A 251 4.08 24.73 1.32
N LEU A 252 5.20 24.51 1.99
CA LEU A 252 5.43 24.91 3.39
C LEU A 252 5.74 26.41 3.44
N THR A 253 5.10 27.18 4.28
CA THR A 253 5.25 28.64 4.34
C THR A 253 5.55 29.19 5.72
N SER A 254 5.50 28.40 6.81
CA SER A 254 5.86 28.86 8.14
C SER A 254 7.18 28.24 8.64
N GLN A 255 7.90 28.97 9.51
CA GLN A 255 9.11 28.44 10.14
C GLN A 255 8.82 27.28 11.10
N GLU A 256 7.65 27.29 11.74
CA GLU A 256 7.22 26.20 12.64
C GLU A 256 6.93 24.92 11.87
N GLU A 257 6.20 24.99 10.74
CA GLU A 257 5.96 23.85 9.86
C GLU A 257 7.25 23.29 9.26
N ALA A 258 8.22 24.15 8.96
CA ALA A 258 9.54 23.73 8.49
C ALA A 258 10.37 23.04 9.55
N ALA A 259 10.22 23.40 10.83
CA ALA A 259 10.90 22.77 11.96
C ALA A 259 10.29 21.37 12.26
N GLU A 260 8.99 21.28 12.40
CA GLU A 260 8.24 20.02 12.58
C GLU A 260 8.54 19.01 11.46
N TYR A 261 8.72 19.52 10.26
CA TYR A 261 9.13 18.68 9.14
C TYR A 261 10.57 18.19 9.22
N LYS A 262 11.53 19.03 9.62
CA LYS A 262 12.93 18.59 9.78
C LYS A 262 13.01 17.46 10.80
N GLU A 263 12.26 17.57 11.88
CA GLU A 263 12.16 16.55 12.93
C GLU A 263 11.53 15.26 12.41
N SER A 264 10.40 15.37 11.69
CA SER A 264 9.73 14.24 11.02
C SER A 264 10.63 13.56 9.98
N LYS A 265 11.41 14.33 9.21
CA LYS A 265 12.38 13.80 8.25
C LYS A 265 13.52 13.06 8.93
N GLN A 266 14.02 13.56 10.04
CA GLN A 266 15.07 12.91 10.83
C GLN A 266 14.54 11.59 11.40
N MET A 267 13.35 11.60 12.00
CA MET A 267 12.68 10.40 12.52
C MET A 267 12.46 9.35 11.44
N LEU A 268 12.05 9.76 10.23
CA LEU A 268 11.87 8.85 9.09
C LEU A 268 13.21 8.18 8.72
N LYS A 269 14.29 8.94 8.64
CA LYS A 269 15.63 8.42 8.34
C LYS A 269 16.09 7.41 9.39
N GLU A 270 15.87 7.70 10.66
CA GLU A 270 16.26 6.82 11.77
C GLU A 270 15.45 5.52 11.75
N LYS A 271 14.11 5.60 11.55
CA LYS A 271 13.26 4.42 11.43
C LYS A 271 13.60 3.56 10.22
N LEU A 272 13.94 4.17 9.10
CA LEU A 272 14.37 3.47 7.90
C LEU A 272 15.72 2.76 8.11
N LYS A 273 16.62 3.38 8.87
CA LYS A 273 17.90 2.77 9.25
C LYS A 273 17.68 1.57 10.18
N GLU A 274 16.84 1.71 11.22
CA GLU A 274 16.46 0.61 12.11
C GLU A 274 15.85 -0.58 11.34
N LEU A 275 14.95 -0.31 10.38
CA LEU A 275 14.34 -1.32 9.53
C LEU A 275 15.38 -2.06 8.67
N ASN A 276 16.34 -1.35 8.11
CA ASN A 276 17.43 -1.95 7.35
C ASN A 276 18.33 -2.83 8.24
N GLU A 277 18.64 -2.39 9.47
CA GLU A 277 19.44 -3.18 10.42
C GLU A 277 18.72 -4.47 10.82
N VAL A 278 17.41 -4.40 11.10
CA VAL A 278 16.57 -5.57 11.43
C VAL A 278 16.45 -6.53 10.23
N LEU A 279 16.28 -6.00 9.02
CA LEU A 279 16.24 -6.80 7.79
C LEU A 279 17.57 -7.52 7.54
N ASN A 280 18.69 -6.82 7.72
CA ASN A 280 20.02 -7.42 7.55
C ASN A 280 20.30 -8.48 8.61
N GLN A 281 19.92 -8.28 9.87
CA GLN A 281 20.06 -9.28 10.93
C GLN A 281 19.24 -10.55 10.64
N LYS A 282 18.01 -10.42 10.10
CA LYS A 282 17.16 -11.56 9.73
C LYS A 282 17.57 -12.29 8.44
N LEU A 283 18.44 -11.69 7.64
CA LEU A 283 18.93 -12.30 6.40
C LEU A 283 20.22 -13.09 6.59
N TYR A 284 20.96 -12.85 7.71
CA TYR A 284 22.22 -13.49 8.03
C TYR A 284 22.15 -14.38 9.28
N SER A 285 20.96 -14.51 9.91
CA SER A 285 20.64 -15.52 10.93
C SER A 285 19.78 -16.65 10.32
#